data_d8ab37b43b99b59c50b62381ee7e3e9d
#
_entry.id   d8ab37b43b99b59c50b62381ee7e3e9d
#
_cell.length_a   1.000
_cell.length_b   1.000
_cell.length_c   1.000
_cell.angle_alpha   90.00
_cell.angle_beta   90.00
_cell.angle_gamma   90.00
#
_symmetry.space_group_name_H-M   'P 1'
#
loop_
_entity.id
_entity.type
_entity.pdbx_description
1 polymer ?
#
loop_
_entity_poly.entity_id
_entity_poly.type
_entity_poly.pdbx_seq_one_letter_code
_entity_poly.pdbx_strand_id
1 'polypeptide(L)'
;MAQKKKEKMSFSKLSTYDGCPFHYYLKYSCGNYIWVDSPAVLYGSLCHYILEKEANCIKNGESIDYDELEEIFTKTKKTSVGSKDKEQIIAIDEIAKRFPEEWNSHDTKSGLSYAEKAKQFIIEGFYRFPQYMEDHPELEIVGAEVPFEFCYADKYVFNGFIDLVMRYRDEPNHFVIWDIKTKDHEFTKQETTTPLQFVFYCKALRQKYGEDITIDCFYSLPVIDVLQPAGTSGFEARGEAKIQKLIGLIEEREWKPKPSPLCYWCEFCDNNPNITEKGKNLCCYYSLWTPNDKNFKPKMEWKGMDKHFIQMKKFMALQAIDEAIDDDDFEI
;
A
#
# COMPACT_ATOMS: atom_id res chain seq x y z
N MET A 1 15.31 -33.89 3.65
CA MET A 1 14.14 -33.29 3.03
C MET A 1 14.45 -31.80 2.82
N ALA A 2 14.51 -31.32 1.58
CA ALA A 2 14.73 -29.90 1.33
C ALA A 2 13.55 -29.11 1.88
N GLN A 3 13.83 -28.12 2.75
CA GLN A 3 12.80 -27.21 3.23
C GLN A 3 12.24 -26.46 2.00
N LYS A 4 10.96 -26.68 1.69
CA LYS A 4 10.27 -25.93 0.65
C LYS A 4 10.40 -24.45 0.97
N LYS A 5 10.96 -23.65 0.06
CA LYS A 5 11.12 -22.20 0.22
C LYS A 5 9.74 -21.58 0.43
N LYS A 6 9.53 -20.91 1.55
CA LYS A 6 8.26 -20.26 1.85
C LYS A 6 8.03 -19.09 0.88
N GLU A 7 6.80 -18.92 0.43
CA GLU A 7 6.43 -17.85 -0.50
C GLU A 7 6.30 -16.52 0.23
N LYS A 8 6.92 -15.46 -0.30
CA LYS A 8 6.80 -14.12 0.27
C LYS A 8 5.47 -13.47 -0.13
N MET A 9 4.74 -13.05 0.89
CA MET A 9 3.46 -12.37 0.76
C MET A 9 3.50 -11.01 1.48
N SER A 10 2.68 -10.06 1.04
CA SER A 10 2.51 -8.76 1.70
C SER A 10 1.06 -8.32 1.63
N PHE A 11 0.70 -7.32 2.45
CA PHE A 11 -0.60 -6.68 2.36
C PHE A 11 -0.87 -6.18 0.93
N SER A 12 0.10 -5.51 0.29
CA SER A 12 -0.04 -4.99 -1.08
C SER A 12 -0.36 -6.09 -2.10
N LYS A 13 0.26 -7.28 -1.98
CA LYS A 13 -0.07 -8.42 -2.84
C LYS A 13 -1.53 -8.87 -2.65
N LEU A 14 -1.97 -9.07 -1.40
CA LEU A 14 -3.35 -9.48 -1.14
C LEU A 14 -4.36 -8.41 -1.53
N SER A 15 -4.06 -7.15 -1.30
CA SER A 15 -4.89 -6.01 -1.71
C SER A 15 -5.02 -5.94 -3.24
N THR A 16 -3.93 -6.18 -3.97
CA THR A 16 -3.96 -6.28 -5.44
C THR A 16 -4.88 -7.41 -5.90
N TYR A 17 -4.79 -8.59 -5.25
CA TYR A 17 -5.66 -9.71 -5.57
C TYR A 17 -7.14 -9.41 -5.27
N ASP A 18 -7.44 -8.85 -4.10
CA ASP A 18 -8.80 -8.46 -3.70
C ASP A 18 -9.40 -7.41 -4.66
N GLY A 19 -8.57 -6.49 -5.12
CA GLY A 19 -8.93 -5.49 -6.12
C GLY A 19 -9.22 -6.11 -7.49
N CYS A 20 -8.27 -6.88 -8.03
CA CYS A 20 -8.41 -7.57 -9.29
C CYS A 20 -7.47 -8.80 -9.35
N PRO A 21 -8.00 -10.04 -9.27
CA PRO A 21 -7.19 -11.26 -9.37
C PRO A 21 -6.34 -11.33 -10.63
N PHE A 22 -6.83 -10.79 -11.76
CA PHE A 22 -6.06 -10.75 -12.99
C PHE A 22 -4.88 -9.76 -12.95
N HIS A 23 -5.05 -8.63 -12.27
CA HIS A 23 -3.94 -7.69 -12.00
C HIS A 23 -2.84 -8.39 -11.17
N TYR A 24 -3.24 -9.10 -10.11
CA TYR A 24 -2.30 -9.91 -9.31
C TYR A 24 -1.54 -10.91 -10.17
N TYR A 25 -2.25 -11.65 -11.02
CA TYR A 25 -1.66 -12.65 -11.91
C TYR A 25 -0.61 -12.02 -12.83
N LEU A 26 -0.96 -10.94 -13.54
CA LEU A 26 -0.03 -10.27 -14.44
C LEU A 26 1.22 -9.75 -13.69
N LYS A 27 1.03 -9.17 -12.52
CA LYS A 27 2.11 -8.55 -11.76
C LYS A 27 3.00 -9.56 -11.06
N TYR A 28 2.41 -10.46 -10.30
CA TYR A 28 3.16 -11.31 -9.37
C TYR A 28 3.38 -12.74 -9.88
N SER A 29 2.45 -13.30 -10.62
CA SER A 29 2.60 -14.67 -11.16
C SER A 29 3.37 -14.66 -12.49
N CYS A 30 3.12 -13.67 -13.35
CA CYS A 30 3.87 -13.51 -14.61
C CYS A 30 5.15 -12.66 -14.45
N GLY A 31 5.39 -12.07 -13.29
CA GLY A 31 6.61 -11.27 -13.02
C GLY A 31 6.65 -9.94 -13.75
N ASN A 32 5.54 -9.38 -14.22
CA ASN A 32 5.50 -8.08 -14.90
C ASN A 32 5.53 -6.94 -13.87
N TYR A 33 6.67 -6.73 -13.24
CA TYR A 33 6.85 -5.60 -12.34
C TYR A 33 7.05 -4.31 -13.15
N ILE A 34 5.96 -3.57 -13.28
CA ILE A 34 5.95 -2.26 -13.95
C ILE A 34 5.74 -1.21 -12.86
N TRP A 35 6.67 -0.28 -12.78
CA TRP A 35 6.56 0.86 -11.91
C TRP A 35 6.04 2.04 -12.71
N VAL A 36 4.96 2.63 -12.23
CA VAL A 36 4.38 3.85 -12.78
C VAL A 36 4.43 4.91 -11.69
N ASP A 37 5.26 5.91 -11.90
CA ASP A 37 5.28 7.08 -11.02
C ASP A 37 3.97 7.87 -11.18
N SER A 38 3.50 8.41 -10.07
CA SER A 38 2.40 9.36 -10.06
C SER A 38 2.61 10.41 -8.96
N PRO A 39 2.01 11.59 -9.07
CA PRO A 39 2.11 12.60 -8.01
C PRO A 39 1.68 12.06 -6.65
N ALA A 40 0.62 11.25 -6.60
CA ALA A 40 0.10 10.65 -5.37
C ALA A 40 1.12 9.74 -4.68
N VAL A 41 1.80 8.86 -5.44
CA VAL A 41 2.80 7.93 -4.92
C VAL A 41 4.01 8.68 -4.40
N LEU A 42 4.54 9.62 -5.19
CA LEU A 42 5.74 10.38 -4.83
C LEU A 42 5.47 11.31 -3.64
N TYR A 43 4.32 11.97 -3.62
CA TYR A 43 3.89 12.80 -2.50
C TYR A 43 3.69 11.97 -1.22
N GLY A 44 3.06 10.80 -1.34
CA GLY A 44 2.93 9.86 -0.21
C GLY A 44 4.28 9.49 0.39
N SER A 45 5.26 9.16 -0.45
CA SER A 45 6.62 8.85 0.00
C SER A 45 7.31 10.00 0.74
N LEU A 46 7.07 11.25 0.30
CA LEU A 46 7.55 12.43 1.02
C LEU A 46 6.96 12.55 2.42
N CYS A 47 5.64 12.36 2.53
CA CYS A 47 4.96 12.45 3.82
C CYS A 47 5.44 11.39 4.80
N HIS A 48 5.60 10.14 4.35
CA HIS A 48 6.16 9.08 5.19
C HIS A 48 7.60 9.40 5.63
N TYR A 49 8.44 9.90 4.71
CA TYR A 49 9.82 10.27 5.03
C TYR A 49 9.91 11.34 6.13
N ILE A 50 9.10 12.40 6.06
CA ILE A 50 9.08 13.47 7.05
C ILE A 50 8.68 12.92 8.42
N LEU A 51 7.57 12.21 8.48
CA LEU A 51 7.04 11.65 9.73
C LEU A 51 7.98 10.61 10.34
N GLU A 52 8.66 9.81 9.51
CA GLU A 52 9.70 8.90 9.98
C GLU A 52 10.87 9.65 10.62
N LYS A 53 11.34 10.73 9.99
CA LYS A 53 12.42 11.57 10.52
C LYS A 53 12.05 12.21 11.86
N GLU A 54 10.89 12.85 11.95
CA GLU A 54 10.39 13.45 13.18
C GLU A 54 10.26 12.42 14.31
N ALA A 55 9.64 11.27 14.00
CA ALA A 55 9.46 10.20 14.98
C ALA A 55 10.81 9.65 15.49
N ASN A 56 11.80 9.50 14.62
CA ASN A 56 13.12 9.03 15.03
C ASN A 56 13.85 10.07 15.89
N CYS A 57 13.79 11.37 15.56
CA CYS A 57 14.37 12.42 16.38
C CYS A 57 13.73 12.44 17.78
N ILE A 58 12.39 12.46 17.87
CA ILE A 58 11.68 12.44 19.15
C ILE A 58 12.03 11.21 19.98
N LYS A 59 12.03 10.03 19.35
CA LYS A 59 12.39 8.76 20.00
C LYS A 59 13.78 8.79 20.62
N ASN A 60 14.73 9.39 19.91
CA ASN A 60 16.13 9.45 20.34
C ASN A 60 16.42 10.63 21.30
N GLY A 61 15.44 11.52 21.53
CA GLY A 61 15.65 12.77 22.27
C GLY A 61 16.52 13.78 21.52
N GLU A 62 16.52 13.72 20.19
CA GLU A 62 17.25 14.62 19.31
C GLU A 62 16.34 15.76 18.85
N SER A 63 16.92 16.93 18.57
CA SER A 63 16.19 18.02 17.97
C SER A 63 15.87 17.73 16.50
N ILE A 64 14.68 18.14 16.07
CA ILE A 64 14.29 18.03 14.66
C ILE A 64 15.01 19.14 13.90
N ASP A 65 15.75 18.78 12.86
CA ASP A 65 16.36 19.72 11.92
C ASP A 65 15.34 20.07 10.82
N TYR A 66 14.61 21.15 11.04
CA TYR A 66 13.61 21.62 10.08
C TYR A 66 14.24 22.15 8.78
N ASP A 67 15.47 22.67 8.82
CA ASP A 67 16.18 23.11 7.62
C ASP A 67 16.50 21.89 6.72
N GLU A 68 16.90 20.76 7.33
CA GLU A 68 17.07 19.49 6.59
C GLU A 68 15.74 19.01 5.99
N LEU A 69 14.64 19.14 6.71
CA LEU A 69 13.33 18.74 6.21
C LEU A 69 12.86 19.65 5.07
N GLU A 70 13.11 20.95 5.15
CA GLU A 70 12.77 21.89 4.07
C GLU A 70 13.55 21.62 2.78
N GLU A 71 14.71 20.97 2.85
CA GLU A 71 15.44 20.58 1.62
C GLU A 71 14.63 19.65 0.70
N ILE A 72 13.59 18.98 1.19
CA ILE A 72 12.71 18.15 0.35
C ILE A 72 11.97 18.94 -0.74
N PHE A 73 11.86 20.27 -0.61
CA PHE A 73 11.28 21.09 -1.66
C PHE A 73 12.15 21.10 -2.92
N THR A 74 13.46 21.14 -2.76
CA THR A 74 14.40 21.40 -3.84
C THR A 74 15.39 20.27 -4.08
N LYS A 75 15.67 19.44 -3.07
CA LYS A 75 16.69 18.38 -3.14
C LYS A 75 16.07 17.00 -3.03
N THR A 76 16.28 16.19 -4.05
CA THR A 76 15.97 14.76 -4.00
C THR A 76 16.88 14.05 -2.99
N LYS A 77 16.29 13.34 -2.04
CA LYS A 77 17.00 12.59 -1.01
C LYS A 77 17.08 11.10 -1.36
N LYS A 78 18.18 10.46 -0.99
CA LYS A 78 18.31 9.00 -1.02
C LYS A 78 18.07 8.48 0.38
N THR A 79 17.12 7.58 0.53
CA THR A 79 16.85 6.91 1.80
C THR A 79 17.29 5.45 1.72
N SER A 80 17.71 4.91 2.86
CA SER A 80 18.01 3.49 3.02
C SER A 80 17.03 2.91 4.04
N VAL A 81 15.80 2.64 3.61
CA VAL A 81 14.85 1.93 4.46
C VAL A 81 15.00 0.44 4.20
N GLY A 82 15.52 -0.29 5.19
CA GLY A 82 15.40 -1.74 5.40
C GLY A 82 15.73 -2.72 4.28
N SER A 83 15.88 -2.31 3.03
CA SER A 83 16.21 -3.14 1.89
C SER A 83 17.53 -2.72 1.25
N LYS A 84 18.13 -3.63 0.50
CA LYS A 84 19.36 -3.36 -0.26
C LYS A 84 19.17 -2.33 -1.38
N ASP A 85 17.92 -2.06 -1.74
CA ASP A 85 17.55 -1.08 -2.74
C ASP A 85 17.36 0.28 -2.07
N LYS A 86 18.15 1.25 -2.51
CA LYS A 86 18.08 2.62 -2.01
C LYS A 86 16.81 3.26 -2.55
N GLU A 87 15.83 3.46 -1.71
CA GLU A 87 14.69 4.28 -2.08
C GLU A 87 15.14 5.72 -2.30
N GLN A 88 14.49 6.36 -3.26
CA GLN A 88 14.76 7.74 -3.61
C GLN A 88 13.51 8.56 -3.32
N ILE A 89 13.64 9.51 -2.40
CA ILE A 89 12.60 10.50 -2.14
C ILE A 89 12.77 11.65 -3.12
N ILE A 90 11.79 11.79 -4.00
CA ILE A 90 11.81 12.80 -5.06
C ILE A 90 11.42 14.16 -4.47
N ALA A 91 12.22 15.19 -4.75
CA ALA A 91 11.93 16.55 -4.33
C ALA A 91 10.59 17.06 -4.88
N ILE A 92 9.89 17.90 -4.12
CA ILE A 92 8.58 18.45 -4.53
C ILE A 92 8.66 19.17 -5.85
N ASP A 93 9.67 20.02 -6.05
CA ASP A 93 9.87 20.75 -7.32
C ASP A 93 10.07 19.80 -8.51
N GLU A 94 10.68 18.65 -8.27
CA GLU A 94 10.86 17.65 -9.32
C GLU A 94 9.56 16.92 -9.64
N ILE A 95 8.71 16.66 -8.66
CA ILE A 95 7.37 16.11 -8.86
C ILE A 95 6.54 17.09 -9.71
N ALA A 96 6.57 18.37 -9.35
CA ALA A 96 5.86 19.43 -10.09
C ALA A 96 6.33 19.54 -11.55
N LYS A 97 7.63 19.37 -11.81
CA LYS A 97 8.19 19.39 -13.18
C LYS A 97 7.79 18.17 -14.00
N ARG A 98 7.75 16.99 -13.36
CA ARG A 98 7.39 15.73 -14.06
C ARG A 98 5.91 15.66 -14.41
N PHE A 99 5.06 16.21 -13.57
CA PHE A 99 3.60 16.07 -13.65
C PHE A 99 2.88 17.42 -13.53
N PRO A 100 3.20 18.42 -14.37
CA PRO A 100 2.71 19.79 -14.18
C PRO A 100 1.18 19.90 -14.24
N GLU A 101 0.52 19.12 -15.08
CA GLU A 101 -0.94 19.15 -15.22
C GLU A 101 -1.61 18.44 -14.03
N GLU A 102 -1.15 17.24 -13.70
CA GLU A 102 -1.71 16.43 -12.61
C GLU A 102 -1.43 17.09 -11.25
N TRP A 103 -0.22 17.65 -11.06
CA TRP A 103 0.18 18.31 -9.83
C TRP A 103 -0.69 19.51 -9.47
N ASN A 104 -1.15 20.26 -10.49
CA ASN A 104 -2.00 21.42 -10.30
C ASN A 104 -3.50 21.13 -10.52
N SER A 105 -3.87 19.92 -10.92
CA SER A 105 -5.28 19.57 -11.07
C SER A 105 -5.96 19.41 -9.71
N HIS A 106 -7.19 19.93 -9.60
CA HIS A 106 -7.97 19.85 -8.37
C HIS A 106 -8.72 18.52 -8.29
N ASP A 107 -8.64 17.88 -7.13
CA ASP A 107 -9.44 16.71 -6.84
C ASP A 107 -10.92 17.07 -6.78
N THR A 108 -11.77 16.25 -7.38
CA THR A 108 -13.22 16.52 -7.47
C THR A 108 -13.95 16.42 -6.13
N LYS A 109 -13.36 15.78 -5.13
CA LYS A 109 -13.96 15.61 -3.81
C LYS A 109 -13.53 16.68 -2.82
N SER A 110 -12.21 16.91 -2.73
CA SER A 110 -11.63 17.87 -1.79
C SER A 110 -11.56 19.30 -2.34
N GLY A 111 -11.55 19.43 -3.67
CA GLY A 111 -11.28 20.69 -4.34
C GLY A 111 -9.81 21.14 -4.24
N LEU A 112 -8.91 20.35 -3.64
CA LEU A 112 -7.50 20.65 -3.48
C LEU A 112 -6.65 19.97 -4.57
N SER A 113 -5.66 20.68 -5.08
CA SER A 113 -4.61 20.10 -5.92
C SER A 113 -3.53 19.41 -5.06
N TYR A 114 -2.69 18.58 -5.69
CA TYR A 114 -1.51 18.03 -4.99
C TYR A 114 -0.56 19.14 -4.53
N ALA A 115 -0.44 20.23 -5.27
CA ALA A 115 0.36 21.37 -4.86
C ALA A 115 -0.16 22.01 -3.57
N GLU A 116 -1.47 22.19 -3.45
CA GLU A 116 -2.11 22.73 -2.24
C GLU A 116 -2.00 21.77 -1.07
N LYS A 117 -2.24 20.47 -1.29
CA LYS A 117 -2.06 19.44 -0.26
C LYS A 117 -0.61 19.40 0.24
N ALA A 118 0.37 19.44 -0.68
CA ALA A 118 1.78 19.48 -0.31
C ALA A 118 2.12 20.70 0.52
N LYS A 119 1.66 21.88 0.12
CA LYS A 119 1.87 23.12 0.87
C LYS A 119 1.24 23.03 2.26
N GLN A 120 -0.01 22.60 2.35
CA GLN A 120 -0.73 22.48 3.61
C GLN A 120 -0.05 21.47 4.56
N PHE A 121 0.27 20.28 4.06
CA PHE A 121 0.95 19.27 4.87
C PHE A 121 2.34 19.72 5.33
N ILE A 122 3.16 20.29 4.43
CA ILE A 122 4.55 20.61 4.75
C ILE A 122 4.64 21.83 5.66
N ILE A 123 3.89 22.90 5.38
CA ILE A 123 3.95 24.13 6.17
C ILE A 123 3.28 23.92 7.53
N GLU A 124 2.15 23.22 7.58
CA GLU A 124 1.40 23.04 8.82
C GLU A 124 1.74 21.70 9.49
N GLY A 125 2.15 20.69 8.74
CA GLY A 125 2.34 19.31 9.19
C GLY A 125 3.64 19.07 9.94
N PHE A 126 4.73 19.81 9.66
CA PHE A 126 6.01 19.66 10.37
C PHE A 126 5.91 19.85 11.89
N TYR A 127 4.91 20.58 12.36
CA TYR A 127 4.73 20.85 13.78
C TYR A 127 3.64 20.01 14.43
N ARG A 128 2.80 19.35 13.64
CA ARG A 128 1.62 18.64 14.17
C ARG A 128 1.97 17.37 14.90
N PHE A 129 2.83 16.53 14.31
CA PHE A 129 3.21 15.29 14.97
C PHE A 129 4.08 15.51 16.21
N PRO A 130 5.12 16.37 16.19
CA PRO A 130 5.83 16.77 17.38
C PRO A 130 4.92 17.35 18.46
N GLN A 131 4.01 18.27 18.09
CA GLN A 131 3.04 18.84 19.01
C GLN A 131 2.10 17.78 19.62
N TYR A 132 1.63 16.84 18.78
CA TYR A 132 0.84 15.71 19.27
C TYR A 132 1.59 14.93 20.35
N MET A 133 2.87 14.66 20.16
CA MET A 133 3.69 13.96 21.14
C MET A 133 3.94 14.76 22.43
N GLU A 134 4.02 16.09 22.33
CA GLU A 134 4.09 16.97 23.50
C GLU A 134 2.77 17.00 24.28
N ASP A 135 1.64 16.99 23.56
CA ASP A 135 0.29 16.99 24.16
C ASP A 135 -0.07 15.61 24.75
N HIS A 136 0.65 14.54 24.34
CA HIS A 136 0.45 13.16 24.79
C HIS A 136 1.71 12.57 25.45
N PRO A 137 2.17 13.14 26.59
CA PRO A 137 3.37 12.69 27.27
C PRO A 137 3.27 11.26 27.83
N GLU A 138 2.06 10.71 27.92
CA GLU A 138 1.79 9.31 28.29
C GLU A 138 2.23 8.32 27.21
N LEU A 139 2.45 8.77 25.95
CA LEU A 139 2.91 7.94 24.88
C LEU A 139 4.43 7.99 24.72
N GLU A 140 5.00 6.89 24.26
CA GLU A 140 6.38 6.81 23.79
C GLU A 140 6.46 6.17 22.42
N ILE A 141 7.38 6.63 21.58
CA ILE A 141 7.60 6.06 20.24
C ILE A 141 8.42 4.76 20.36
N VAL A 142 7.84 3.66 19.96
CA VAL A 142 8.52 2.36 19.84
C VAL A 142 9.35 2.32 18.57
N GLY A 143 8.83 2.85 17.47
CA GLY A 143 9.56 3.01 16.20
C GLY A 143 8.69 3.52 15.07
N ALA A 144 9.36 4.07 14.05
CA ALA A 144 8.79 4.41 12.75
C ALA A 144 9.32 3.46 11.70
N GLU A 145 8.55 3.21 10.63
CA GLU A 145 8.85 2.25 9.56
C GLU A 145 9.35 0.90 10.15
N VAL A 146 8.60 0.38 11.14
CA VAL A 146 9.00 -0.81 11.90
C VAL A 146 8.87 -2.04 11.03
N PRO A 147 9.97 -2.71 10.66
CA PRO A 147 9.89 -3.90 9.84
C PRO A 147 9.26 -5.06 10.61
N PHE A 148 8.44 -5.84 9.92
CA PHE A 148 7.90 -7.06 10.45
C PHE A 148 8.00 -8.21 9.46
N GLU A 149 8.11 -9.41 10.01
CA GLU A 149 8.00 -10.66 9.26
C GLU A 149 7.35 -11.70 10.15
N PHE A 150 6.36 -12.44 9.64
CA PHE A 150 5.78 -13.58 10.33
C PHE A 150 5.41 -14.72 9.38
N CYS A 151 5.45 -15.95 9.90
CA CYS A 151 5.03 -17.12 9.15
C CYS A 151 3.51 -17.29 9.22
N TYR A 152 2.92 -17.68 8.09
CA TYR A 152 1.51 -17.94 7.97
C TYR A 152 1.26 -19.28 7.32
N ALA A 153 0.46 -20.13 7.98
CA ALA A 153 0.11 -21.49 7.55
C ALA A 153 1.33 -22.32 7.08
N ASP A 154 2.50 -22.12 7.67
CA ASP A 154 3.78 -22.78 7.37
C ASP A 154 4.28 -22.65 5.92
N LYS A 155 3.48 -22.04 5.05
CA LYS A 155 3.74 -21.90 3.63
C LYS A 155 4.16 -20.49 3.22
N TYR A 156 3.60 -19.48 3.88
CA TYR A 156 3.83 -18.08 3.54
C TYR A 156 4.68 -17.37 4.58
N VAL A 157 5.44 -16.39 4.13
CA VAL A 157 6.10 -15.40 4.97
C VAL A 157 5.52 -14.04 4.63
N PHE A 158 4.76 -13.48 5.56
CA PHE A 158 4.27 -12.11 5.44
C PHE A 158 5.31 -11.13 5.96
N ASN A 159 5.57 -10.10 5.18
CA ASN A 159 6.52 -9.05 5.54
C ASN A 159 6.00 -7.68 5.12
N GLY A 160 6.48 -6.65 5.81
CA GLY A 160 6.14 -5.26 5.55
C GLY A 160 6.74 -4.34 6.60
N PHE A 161 6.22 -3.13 6.63
CA PHE A 161 6.59 -2.12 7.61
C PHE A 161 5.33 -1.58 8.26
N ILE A 162 5.41 -1.22 9.54
CA ILE A 162 4.39 -0.48 10.27
C ILE A 162 4.86 0.97 10.33
N ASP A 163 4.07 1.89 9.81
CA ASP A 163 4.49 3.27 9.63
C ASP A 163 4.92 3.92 10.96
N LEU A 164 4.10 3.77 12.01
CA LEU A 164 4.42 4.23 13.36
C LEU A 164 3.85 3.29 14.41
N VAL A 165 4.69 2.95 15.39
CA VAL A 165 4.30 2.19 16.58
C VAL A 165 4.65 3.01 17.81
N MET A 166 3.66 3.26 18.64
CA MET A 166 3.79 3.90 19.94
C MET A 166 3.28 2.97 21.05
N ARG A 167 3.52 3.34 22.29
CA ARG A 167 3.08 2.58 23.46
C ARG A 167 2.79 3.53 24.61
N TYR A 168 1.80 3.21 25.45
CA TYR A 168 1.59 3.91 26.70
C TYR A 168 2.71 3.60 27.70
N ARG A 169 3.31 4.63 28.33
CA ARG A 169 4.44 4.47 29.27
C ARG A 169 4.06 3.68 30.52
N ASP A 170 2.87 3.93 31.04
CA ASP A 170 2.36 3.31 32.25
C ASP A 170 1.65 1.96 31.97
N GLU A 171 1.38 1.66 30.68
CA GLU A 171 0.75 0.42 30.24
C GLU A 171 1.63 -0.26 29.16
N PRO A 172 2.72 -0.96 29.54
CA PRO A 172 3.71 -1.47 28.59
C PRO A 172 3.19 -2.52 27.59
N ASN A 173 2.00 -3.07 27.85
CA ASN A 173 1.31 -3.98 26.94
C ASN A 173 0.23 -3.30 26.09
N HIS A 174 0.12 -1.97 26.12
CA HIS A 174 -0.86 -1.21 25.35
C HIS A 174 -0.16 -0.39 24.27
N PHE A 175 -0.35 -0.82 23.03
CA PHE A 175 0.27 -0.25 21.84
C PHE A 175 -0.71 0.61 21.06
N VAL A 176 -0.17 1.59 20.37
CA VAL A 176 -0.90 2.44 19.41
C VAL A 176 -0.19 2.34 18.07
N ILE A 177 -0.94 2.01 17.02
CA ILE A 177 -0.43 1.94 15.65
C ILE A 177 -1.05 3.07 14.83
N TRP A 178 -0.22 3.81 14.12
CA TRP A 178 -0.67 4.69 13.06
C TRP A 178 -0.27 4.14 11.71
N ASP A 179 -1.21 4.15 10.77
CA ASP A 179 -0.99 3.93 9.35
C ASP A 179 -1.24 5.26 8.63
N ILE A 180 -0.21 5.79 8.01
CA ILE A 180 -0.17 7.15 7.48
C ILE A 180 -0.72 7.14 6.06
N LYS A 181 -1.73 7.97 5.80
CA LYS A 181 -2.37 8.08 4.48
C LYS A 181 -2.52 9.53 4.07
N THR A 182 -2.03 9.87 2.90
CA THR A 182 -2.07 11.22 2.33
C THR A 182 -3.39 11.53 1.61
N LYS A 183 -4.49 11.00 2.16
CA LYS A 183 -5.85 11.31 1.70
C LYS A 183 -6.28 12.67 2.23
N ASP A 184 -7.12 13.34 1.45
CA ASP A 184 -7.76 14.62 1.77
C ASP A 184 -9.19 14.47 2.26
N HIS A 185 -9.57 13.26 2.63
CA HIS A 185 -10.87 12.92 3.19
C HIS A 185 -10.76 11.68 4.08
N GLU A 186 -11.64 11.57 5.05
CA GLU A 186 -11.72 10.42 5.92
C GLU A 186 -12.09 9.12 5.19
N PHE A 187 -11.71 8.00 5.76
CA PHE A 187 -12.18 6.70 5.32
C PHE A 187 -13.65 6.52 5.66
N THR A 188 -14.37 5.84 4.79
CA THR A 188 -15.76 5.45 5.05
C THR A 188 -15.83 4.45 6.20
N LYS A 189 -17.01 4.36 6.84
CA LYS A 189 -17.26 3.35 7.88
C LYS A 189 -16.95 1.92 7.39
N GLN A 190 -17.21 1.62 6.12
CA GLN A 190 -16.93 0.31 5.55
C GLN A 190 -15.44 0.03 5.49
N GLU A 191 -14.62 1.01 5.10
CA GLU A 191 -13.17 0.88 5.02
C GLU A 191 -12.53 0.73 6.40
N THR A 192 -13.05 1.43 7.42
CA THR A 192 -12.53 1.35 8.79
C THR A 192 -13.02 0.15 9.59
N THR A 193 -14.08 -0.54 9.16
CA THR A 193 -14.67 -1.66 9.93
C THR A 193 -13.76 -2.88 10.02
N THR A 194 -13.10 -3.26 8.92
CA THR A 194 -12.18 -4.41 8.88
C THR A 194 -10.98 -4.08 7.99
N PRO A 195 -10.09 -3.21 8.47
CA PRO A 195 -8.93 -2.77 7.71
C PRO A 195 -7.87 -3.85 7.69
N LEU A 196 -7.71 -4.55 6.57
CA LEU A 196 -6.80 -5.71 6.46
C LEU A 196 -5.35 -5.39 6.79
N GLN A 197 -4.87 -4.19 6.50
CA GLN A 197 -3.50 -3.77 6.79
C GLN A 197 -3.22 -3.84 8.30
N PHE A 198 -4.16 -3.35 9.12
CA PHE A 198 -4.03 -3.43 10.58
C PHE A 198 -4.09 -4.86 11.12
N VAL A 199 -4.77 -5.77 10.44
CA VAL A 199 -4.74 -7.20 10.83
C VAL A 199 -3.32 -7.76 10.76
N PHE A 200 -2.55 -7.39 9.73
CA PHE A 200 -1.13 -7.77 9.63
C PHE A 200 -0.30 -7.14 10.73
N TYR A 201 -0.53 -5.86 11.00
CA TYR A 201 0.20 -5.12 12.02
C TYR A 201 -0.06 -5.70 13.43
N CYS A 202 -1.32 -5.92 13.78
CA CYS A 202 -1.69 -6.54 15.05
C CYS A 202 -1.05 -7.91 15.20
N LYS A 203 -1.12 -8.75 14.16
CA LYS A 203 -0.50 -10.09 14.18
C LYS A 203 1.00 -10.02 14.38
N ALA A 204 1.67 -9.09 13.71
CA ALA A 204 3.11 -8.88 13.86
C ALA A 204 3.49 -8.45 15.29
N LEU A 205 2.74 -7.51 15.87
CA LEU A 205 2.99 -7.06 17.24
C LEU A 205 2.68 -8.16 18.27
N ARG A 206 1.58 -8.91 18.11
CA ARG A 206 1.25 -10.03 18.99
C ARG A 206 2.32 -11.12 18.96
N GLN A 207 2.85 -11.44 17.79
CA GLN A 207 3.94 -12.40 17.68
C GLN A 207 5.21 -11.91 18.40
N LYS A 208 5.46 -10.61 18.39
CA LYS A 208 6.67 -10.02 18.98
C LYS A 208 6.54 -9.78 20.49
N TYR A 209 5.37 -9.34 20.96
CA TYR A 209 5.18 -8.87 22.33
C TYR A 209 4.23 -9.73 23.16
N GLY A 210 3.58 -10.74 22.55
CA GLY A 210 2.63 -11.66 23.20
C GLY A 210 1.19 -11.42 22.75
N GLU A 211 0.35 -12.44 22.95
CA GLU A 211 -1.06 -12.40 22.51
C GLU A 211 -1.93 -11.44 23.35
N ASP A 212 -1.56 -11.23 24.61
CA ASP A 212 -2.36 -10.47 25.59
C ASP A 212 -2.16 -8.94 25.51
N ILE A 213 -1.52 -8.44 24.44
CA ILE A 213 -1.34 -7.00 24.26
C ILE A 213 -2.64 -6.33 23.77
N THR A 214 -2.89 -5.11 24.24
CA THR A 214 -3.91 -4.22 23.70
C THR A 214 -3.33 -3.40 22.56
N ILE A 215 -4.09 -3.20 21.48
CA ILE A 215 -3.64 -2.45 20.32
C ILE A 215 -4.75 -1.53 19.84
N ASP A 216 -4.49 -0.23 19.85
CA ASP A 216 -5.32 0.78 19.22
C ASP A 216 -4.78 1.11 17.83
N CYS A 217 -5.66 1.14 16.84
CA CYS A 217 -5.30 1.35 15.45
C CYS A 217 -5.92 2.64 14.93
N PHE A 218 -5.11 3.47 14.26
CA PHE A 218 -5.56 4.73 13.68
C PHE A 218 -4.99 4.93 12.28
N TYR A 219 -5.82 5.45 11.39
CA TYR A 219 -5.34 6.13 10.20
C TYR A 219 -4.94 7.55 10.57
N SER A 220 -3.69 7.90 10.34
CA SER A 220 -3.23 9.29 10.41
C SER A 220 -3.38 9.93 9.03
N LEU A 221 -4.19 10.98 8.95
CA LEU A 221 -4.51 11.72 7.74
C LEU A 221 -3.92 13.15 7.84
N PRO A 222 -2.60 13.29 7.67
CA PRO A 222 -1.92 14.56 7.95
C PRO A 222 -2.35 15.72 7.04
N VAL A 223 -2.88 15.41 5.85
CA VAL A 223 -3.36 16.43 4.90
C VAL A 223 -4.57 17.19 5.47
N ILE A 224 -5.42 16.53 6.23
CA ILE A 224 -6.65 17.10 6.80
C ILE A 224 -6.64 17.17 8.33
N ASP A 225 -5.50 16.84 8.93
CA ASP A 225 -5.30 16.86 10.38
C ASP A 225 -6.31 16.00 11.16
N VAL A 226 -6.49 14.76 10.72
CA VAL A 226 -7.43 13.82 11.34
C VAL A 226 -6.71 12.55 11.75
N LEU A 227 -6.95 12.14 12.99
CA LEU A 227 -6.59 10.81 13.48
C LEU A 227 -7.86 9.97 13.57
N GLN A 228 -8.07 9.09 12.60
CA GLN A 228 -9.30 8.32 12.45
C GLN A 228 -9.14 6.90 13.00
N PRO A 229 -9.96 6.49 14.01
CA PRO A 229 -9.93 5.14 14.53
C PRO A 229 -10.20 4.09 13.44
N ALA A 230 -9.47 2.99 13.49
CA ALA A 230 -9.56 1.89 12.56
C ALA A 230 -9.78 0.56 13.29
N GLY A 231 -10.63 -0.30 12.72
CA GLY A 231 -10.99 -1.57 13.32
C GLY A 231 -12.16 -1.45 14.32
N THR A 232 -13.19 -2.22 14.10
CA THR A 232 -14.27 -2.40 15.09
C THR A 232 -14.06 -3.70 15.85
N SER A 233 -14.76 -3.88 16.98
CA SER A 233 -14.66 -5.12 17.78
C SER A 233 -14.68 -6.37 16.88
N GLY A 234 -13.70 -7.25 17.07
CA GLY A 234 -13.52 -8.48 16.30
C GLY A 234 -13.02 -8.30 14.86
N PHE A 235 -12.47 -7.14 14.50
CA PHE A 235 -11.96 -6.90 13.14
C PHE A 235 -10.81 -7.84 12.77
N GLU A 236 -9.94 -8.19 13.73
CA GLU A 236 -8.83 -9.10 13.51
C GLU A 236 -9.31 -10.47 13.03
N ALA A 237 -10.31 -11.05 13.70
CA ALA A 237 -10.89 -12.36 13.33
C ALA A 237 -11.58 -12.31 11.96
N ARG A 238 -12.35 -11.24 11.68
CA ARG A 238 -12.96 -11.07 10.35
C ARG A 238 -11.92 -10.88 9.24
N GLY A 239 -10.88 -10.12 9.53
CA GLY A 239 -9.79 -9.90 8.59
C GLY A 239 -8.99 -11.17 8.35
N GLU A 240 -8.71 -11.96 9.39
CA GLU A 240 -8.06 -13.28 9.26
C GLU A 240 -8.86 -14.21 8.35
N ALA A 241 -10.19 -14.31 8.55
CA ALA A 241 -11.06 -15.10 7.67
C ALA A 241 -11.02 -14.61 6.21
N LYS A 242 -10.93 -13.29 5.99
CA LYS A 242 -10.78 -12.72 4.64
C LYS A 242 -9.42 -13.07 4.04
N ILE A 243 -8.34 -12.98 4.81
CA ILE A 243 -6.99 -13.36 4.37
C ILE A 243 -6.94 -14.83 3.95
N GLN A 244 -7.48 -15.73 4.78
CA GLN A 244 -7.57 -17.16 4.46
C GLN A 244 -8.32 -17.41 3.16
N LYS A 245 -9.46 -16.75 2.96
CA LYS A 245 -10.23 -16.85 1.72
C LYS A 245 -9.42 -16.39 0.49
N LEU A 246 -8.75 -15.22 0.59
CA LEU A 246 -7.96 -14.70 -0.53
C LEU A 246 -6.78 -15.62 -0.87
N ILE A 247 -6.10 -16.14 0.14
CA ILE A 247 -5.02 -17.12 -0.06
C ILE A 247 -5.55 -18.39 -0.73
N GLY A 248 -6.67 -18.94 -0.28
CA GLY A 248 -7.28 -20.11 -0.91
C GLY A 248 -7.57 -19.89 -2.39
N LEU A 249 -8.14 -18.73 -2.76
CA LEU A 249 -8.41 -18.39 -4.15
C LEU A 249 -7.12 -18.21 -4.99
N ILE A 250 -6.05 -17.68 -4.38
CA ILE A 250 -4.73 -17.59 -5.04
C ILE A 250 -4.17 -19.01 -5.29
N GLU A 251 -4.28 -19.90 -4.32
CA GLU A 251 -3.82 -21.29 -4.43
C GLU A 251 -4.62 -22.09 -5.49
N GLU A 252 -5.92 -21.80 -5.61
CA GLU A 252 -6.80 -22.34 -6.64
C GLU A 252 -6.56 -21.69 -8.01
N ARG A 253 -5.65 -20.73 -8.12
CA ARG A 253 -5.34 -19.99 -9.34
C ARG A 253 -6.56 -19.31 -9.98
N GLU A 254 -7.41 -18.72 -9.14
CA GLU A 254 -8.59 -18.00 -9.59
C GLU A 254 -8.23 -16.58 -10.06
N TRP A 255 -7.88 -16.45 -11.34
CA TRP A 255 -7.41 -15.19 -11.95
C TRP A 255 -8.50 -14.40 -12.66
N LYS A 256 -9.73 -14.46 -12.17
CA LYS A 256 -10.86 -13.77 -12.80
C LYS A 256 -10.65 -12.25 -12.80
N PRO A 257 -10.69 -11.59 -13.97
CA PRO A 257 -10.60 -10.13 -14.03
C PRO A 257 -11.80 -9.49 -13.33
N LYS A 258 -11.53 -8.37 -12.65
CA LYS A 258 -12.54 -7.58 -11.95
C LYS A 258 -12.45 -6.12 -12.40
N PRO A 259 -12.97 -5.79 -13.59
CA PRO A 259 -12.94 -4.43 -14.11
C PRO A 259 -13.68 -3.47 -13.17
N SER A 260 -13.07 -2.31 -12.95
CA SER A 260 -13.59 -1.28 -12.07
C SER A 260 -13.03 0.09 -12.51
N PRO A 261 -13.48 1.21 -11.94
CA PRO A 261 -12.87 2.52 -12.15
C PRO A 261 -11.36 2.55 -11.88
N LEU A 262 -10.84 1.67 -11.03
CA LEU A 262 -9.42 1.54 -10.74
C LEU A 262 -8.59 1.07 -11.94
N CYS A 263 -9.23 0.53 -12.99
CA CYS A 263 -8.53 0.17 -14.24
C CYS A 263 -7.88 1.39 -14.89
N TYR A 264 -8.42 2.60 -14.66
CA TYR A 264 -7.81 3.84 -15.15
C TYR A 264 -6.39 4.06 -14.58
N TRP A 265 -6.11 3.53 -13.41
CA TRP A 265 -4.80 3.67 -12.74
C TRP A 265 -3.94 2.40 -12.84
N CYS A 266 -4.47 1.34 -13.47
CA CYS A 266 -3.78 0.07 -13.57
C CYS A 266 -2.65 0.13 -14.60
N GLU A 267 -1.46 -0.31 -14.23
CA GLU A 267 -0.27 -0.33 -15.08
C GLU A 267 -0.37 -1.25 -16.30
N PHE A 268 -1.43 -2.06 -16.38
CA PHE A 268 -1.70 -2.99 -17.47
C PHE A 268 -2.91 -2.61 -18.33
N CYS A 269 -3.57 -1.50 -18.02
CA CYS A 269 -4.77 -1.06 -18.69
C CYS A 269 -4.47 0.05 -19.70
N ASP A 270 -4.82 -0.16 -20.96
CA ASP A 270 -4.58 0.82 -22.04
C ASP A 270 -5.30 2.16 -21.84
N ASN A 271 -6.30 2.22 -20.94
CA ASN A 271 -6.96 3.47 -20.55
C ASN A 271 -6.18 4.29 -19.51
N ASN A 272 -5.10 3.74 -18.94
CA ASN A 272 -4.24 4.50 -18.07
C ASN A 272 -3.40 5.49 -18.88
N PRO A 273 -3.53 6.80 -18.67
CA PRO A 273 -2.77 7.80 -19.45
C PRO A 273 -1.26 7.67 -19.24
N ASN A 274 -0.83 7.10 -18.12
CA ASN A 274 0.57 6.92 -17.75
C ASN A 274 1.08 5.50 -18.06
N ILE A 275 0.37 4.72 -18.90
CA ILE A 275 0.79 3.36 -19.23
C ILE A 275 2.13 3.35 -19.96
N THR A 276 3.01 2.49 -19.53
CA THR A 276 4.30 2.27 -20.19
C THR A 276 4.18 1.30 -21.36
N GLU A 277 5.14 1.31 -22.28
CA GLU A 277 5.19 0.34 -23.40
C GLU A 277 5.19 -1.13 -22.91
N LYS A 278 5.76 -1.40 -21.72
CA LYS A 278 5.74 -2.73 -21.12
C LYS A 278 4.36 -3.15 -20.61
N GLY A 279 3.50 -2.20 -20.27
CA GLY A 279 2.15 -2.46 -19.76
C GLY A 279 1.12 -2.62 -20.87
N LYS A 280 1.38 -2.06 -22.05
CA LYS A 280 0.45 -2.07 -23.17
C LYS A 280 0.09 -3.49 -23.62
N ASN A 281 -1.17 -3.68 -23.95
CA ASN A 281 -1.73 -4.94 -24.47
C ASN A 281 -1.64 -6.15 -23.52
N LEU A 282 -1.27 -5.97 -22.24
CA LEU A 282 -1.24 -7.06 -21.28
C LEU A 282 -2.62 -7.35 -20.69
N CYS A 283 -3.44 -6.33 -20.46
CA CYS A 283 -4.81 -6.53 -19.99
C CYS A 283 -5.82 -6.32 -21.11
N CYS A 284 -6.52 -7.39 -21.51
CA CYS A 284 -7.59 -7.34 -22.51
C CYS A 284 -8.95 -6.89 -21.94
N TYR A 285 -9.04 -6.67 -20.63
CA TYR A 285 -10.27 -6.34 -19.91
C TYR A 285 -10.25 -4.91 -19.39
N TYR A 286 -9.97 -3.96 -20.26
CA TYR A 286 -10.00 -2.58 -19.87
C TYR A 286 -11.43 -2.06 -19.73
N SER A 287 -11.60 -1.11 -18.82
CA SER A 287 -12.85 -0.37 -18.65
C SER A 287 -12.88 0.80 -19.62
N LEU A 288 -14.02 1.01 -20.28
CA LEU A 288 -14.29 2.24 -21.06
C LEU A 288 -14.61 3.44 -20.15
N TRP A 289 -14.25 3.35 -18.87
CA TRP A 289 -14.50 4.39 -17.90
C TRP A 289 -13.73 5.67 -18.25
N THR A 290 -14.44 6.78 -18.22
CA THR A 290 -13.86 8.12 -18.29
C THR A 290 -14.04 8.82 -16.94
N PRO A 291 -13.02 9.54 -16.43
CA PRO A 291 -13.03 10.17 -15.10
C PRO A 291 -14.23 11.06 -14.80
N ASN A 292 -14.87 11.60 -15.83
CA ASN A 292 -15.96 12.56 -15.72
C ASN A 292 -17.37 11.95 -15.85
N ASP A 293 -17.48 10.65 -16.03
CA ASP A 293 -18.79 10.00 -16.13
C ASP A 293 -19.35 9.64 -14.74
N LYS A 294 -20.13 10.56 -14.16
CA LYS A 294 -20.83 10.38 -12.89
C LYS A 294 -21.82 9.20 -12.89
N ASN A 295 -22.21 8.72 -14.07
CA ASN A 295 -23.16 7.63 -14.26
C ASN A 295 -22.46 6.35 -14.73
N PHE A 296 -21.15 6.27 -14.59
CA PHE A 296 -20.41 5.12 -15.02
C PHE A 296 -20.97 3.83 -14.42
N LYS A 297 -21.64 3.08 -15.28
CA LYS A 297 -21.89 1.66 -15.07
C LYS A 297 -20.95 0.93 -16.01
N PRO A 298 -20.09 0.02 -15.52
CA PRO A 298 -19.26 -0.75 -16.39
C PRO A 298 -20.13 -1.51 -17.40
N LYS A 299 -20.30 -0.95 -18.59
CA LYS A 299 -20.87 -1.65 -19.73
C LYS A 299 -19.81 -2.62 -20.24
N MET A 300 -19.67 -3.70 -19.52
CA MET A 300 -18.93 -4.82 -20.08
C MET A 300 -19.84 -5.55 -21.03
N GLU A 301 -19.58 -5.42 -22.31
CA GLU A 301 -20.11 -6.37 -23.29
C GLU A 301 -19.40 -7.70 -23.09
N TRP A 302 -19.95 -8.52 -22.20
CA TRP A 302 -19.42 -9.85 -21.86
C TRP A 302 -19.40 -10.83 -23.07
N LYS A 303 -20.09 -10.52 -24.16
CA LYS A 303 -20.23 -11.42 -25.32
C LYS A 303 -18.95 -11.79 -26.07
N GLY A 304 -17.86 -11.04 -25.92
CA GLY A 304 -16.56 -11.38 -26.50
C GLY A 304 -15.55 -11.96 -25.49
N MET A 305 -15.80 -11.75 -24.21
CA MET A 305 -14.84 -12.03 -23.15
C MET A 305 -14.75 -13.51 -22.79
N ASP A 306 -15.83 -14.27 -22.92
CA ASP A 306 -15.82 -15.71 -22.66
C ASP A 306 -14.81 -16.46 -23.58
N LYS A 307 -14.75 -16.05 -24.85
CA LYS A 307 -13.77 -16.64 -25.80
C LYS A 307 -12.33 -16.28 -25.45
N HIS A 308 -12.08 -15.04 -25.04
CA HIS A 308 -10.76 -14.59 -24.61
C HIS A 308 -10.33 -15.24 -23.29
N PHE A 309 -11.24 -15.40 -22.37
CA PHE A 309 -11.00 -16.08 -21.10
C PHE A 309 -10.69 -17.57 -21.29
N ILE A 310 -11.38 -18.24 -22.23
CA ILE A 310 -11.10 -19.63 -22.60
C ILE A 310 -9.72 -19.74 -23.28
N GLN A 311 -9.37 -18.79 -24.16
CA GLN A 311 -8.04 -18.76 -24.78
C GLN A 311 -6.95 -18.51 -23.75
N MET A 312 -7.19 -17.60 -22.80
CA MET A 312 -6.26 -17.32 -21.71
C MET A 312 -6.10 -18.52 -20.77
N LYS A 313 -7.18 -19.18 -20.38
CA LYS A 313 -7.08 -20.43 -19.60
C LYS A 313 -6.28 -21.50 -20.33
N LYS A 314 -6.41 -21.60 -21.65
CA LYS A 314 -5.58 -22.50 -22.47
C LYS A 314 -4.11 -22.08 -22.49
N PHE A 315 -3.83 -20.79 -22.65
CA PHE A 315 -2.47 -20.25 -22.62
C PHE A 315 -1.80 -20.47 -21.27
N MET A 316 -2.53 -20.21 -20.17
CA MET A 316 -2.06 -20.45 -18.80
C MET A 316 -1.83 -21.93 -18.50
N ALA A 317 -2.69 -22.81 -19.03
CA ALA A 317 -2.51 -24.24 -18.90
C ALA A 317 -1.26 -24.73 -19.66
N LEU A 318 -0.95 -24.12 -20.81
CA LEU A 318 0.27 -24.41 -21.57
C LEU A 318 1.52 -23.91 -20.83
N GLN A 319 1.51 -22.69 -20.27
CA GLN A 319 2.62 -22.18 -19.45
C GLN A 319 2.87 -23.05 -18.20
N ALA A 320 1.81 -23.49 -17.52
CA ALA A 320 1.94 -24.38 -16.37
C ALA A 320 2.51 -25.76 -16.74
N ILE A 321 2.32 -26.21 -17.99
CA ILE A 321 2.92 -27.44 -18.52
C ILE A 321 4.41 -27.19 -18.82
N ASP A 322 4.76 -26.07 -19.44
CA ASP A 322 6.14 -25.70 -19.73
C ASP A 322 6.96 -25.52 -18.43
N GLU A 323 6.40 -24.84 -17.39
CA GLU A 323 7.03 -24.71 -16.07
C GLU A 323 7.20 -26.07 -15.36
N ALA A 324 6.27 -27.02 -15.56
CA ALA A 324 6.39 -28.36 -14.99
C ALA A 324 7.42 -29.23 -15.72
N ILE A 325 7.68 -28.97 -17.00
CA ILE A 325 8.71 -29.67 -17.79
C ILE A 325 10.11 -29.14 -17.39
N ASP A 326 10.25 -27.83 -17.17
CA ASP A 326 11.53 -27.24 -16.76
C ASP A 326 11.95 -27.66 -15.33
N ASP A 327 11.01 -27.99 -14.44
CA ASP A 327 11.30 -28.51 -13.10
C ASP A 327 11.73 -29.99 -13.10
N ASP A 328 11.34 -30.78 -14.10
CA ASP A 328 11.72 -32.20 -14.21
C ASP A 328 13.09 -32.43 -14.92
N ASP A 329 13.64 -31.41 -15.60
CA ASP A 329 14.93 -31.53 -16.31
C ASP A 329 16.16 -31.22 -15.38
N PHE A 330 15.99 -31.04 -14.10
CA PHE A 330 17.07 -30.79 -13.11
C PHE A 330 17.36 -31.95 -12.15
N GLU A 331 16.93 -33.17 -12.46
CA GLU A 331 17.41 -34.40 -11.80
C GLU A 331 18.15 -35.30 -12.78
N ILE A 332 19.40 -34.95 -13.10
CA ILE A 332 20.44 -35.90 -13.56
C ILE A 332 21.75 -35.58 -12.81
#